data_8e617ac070989f43e967bdc3e5936d63
#
_entry.id   8e617ac070989f43e967bdc3e5936d63
#
_cell.length_a   1.000
_cell.length_b   1.000
_cell.length_c   1.000
_cell.angle_alpha   90.00
_cell.angle_beta   90.00
_cell.angle_gamma   90.00
#
_symmetry.space_group_name_H-M   'P 1'
#
loop_
_entity.id
_entity.type
_entity.pdbx_description
1 polymer ?
#
loop_
_entity_poly.entity_id
_entity_poly.type
_entity_poly.pdbx_seq_one_letter_code
_entity_poly.pdbx_strand_id
1 'polypeptide(L)'
;MGKTHLLNSIGLELKKNHKVMFISAERFMYQFVKSIKANDMVKFKEYFRNTDILLIDDIQFMNGKEAMQEEFFHTFNALIDKGSKIIVTADRAPNKLSRIQERIKSRFSGGLVVDVQKPDYELRKNIVEKKIEELNNLYPDQIKISKDTKDFISNEITASIRELVGAINRIVSYSRIYNKMPNQAETKVVLKDLLNLNENKVTIDLIQTLVCKFFKIS
;
A
#
# COMPACT_ATOMS: atom_id res chain seq x y z
N MET A 1 -3.60 -0.91 3.37
CA MET A 1 -3.09 -0.23 4.55
C MET A 1 -2.55 1.19 4.29
N GLY A 2 -2.48 1.73 3.10
CA GLY A 2 -2.14 3.15 2.85
C GLY A 2 -0.67 3.57 2.99
N LYS A 3 0.29 2.68 3.25
CA LYS A 3 1.73 3.02 3.41
C LYS A 3 2.28 3.83 2.24
N THR A 4 2.13 3.34 1.02
CA THR A 4 2.55 4.04 -0.21
C THR A 4 1.87 5.41 -0.35
N HIS A 5 0.57 5.50 -0.01
CA HIS A 5 -0.18 6.75 -0.07
C HIS A 5 0.38 7.78 0.93
N LEU A 6 0.62 7.34 2.18
CA LEU A 6 1.22 8.17 3.21
C LEU A 6 2.62 8.64 2.80
N LEU A 7 3.46 7.74 2.27
CA LEU A 7 4.80 8.06 1.80
C LEU A 7 4.77 9.10 0.66
N ASN A 8 3.85 8.95 -0.30
CA ASN A 8 3.63 9.91 -1.37
C ASN A 8 3.19 11.28 -0.85
N SER A 9 2.24 11.31 0.10
CA SER A 9 1.74 12.56 0.68
C SER A 9 2.84 13.31 1.43
N ILE A 10 3.66 12.60 2.20
CA ILE A 10 4.84 13.16 2.86
C ILE A 10 5.82 13.71 1.81
N GLY A 11 6.07 12.95 0.75
CA GLY A 11 6.98 13.37 -0.31
C GLY A 11 6.53 14.63 -1.04
N LEU A 12 5.24 14.76 -1.34
CA LEU A 12 4.67 15.94 -1.97
C LEU A 12 4.78 17.18 -1.09
N GLU A 13 4.54 17.04 0.21
CA GLU A 13 4.66 18.16 1.14
C GLU A 13 6.11 18.62 1.31
N LEU A 14 7.03 17.66 1.51
CA LEU A 14 8.44 17.97 1.71
C LEU A 14 9.16 18.48 0.46
N LYS A 15 8.67 18.12 -0.74
CA LYS A 15 9.22 18.57 -2.02
C LYS A 15 9.17 20.08 -2.21
N LYS A 16 8.33 20.79 -1.46
CA LYS A 16 8.24 22.26 -1.51
C LYS A 16 9.54 22.94 -1.09
N ASN A 17 10.27 22.33 -0.13
CA ASN A 17 11.44 22.96 0.50
C ASN A 17 12.70 22.10 0.47
N HIS A 18 12.61 20.85 -0.01
CA HIS A 18 13.71 19.87 0.03
C HIS A 18 13.83 19.12 -1.30
N LYS A 19 15.03 18.67 -1.60
CA LYS A 19 15.27 17.72 -2.70
C LYS A 19 14.83 16.33 -2.28
N VAL A 20 13.59 15.97 -2.62
CA VAL A 20 12.97 14.68 -2.27
C VAL A 20 13.10 13.71 -3.44
N MET A 21 13.60 12.51 -3.14
CA MET A 21 13.59 11.38 -4.04
C MET A 21 12.61 10.32 -3.54
N PHE A 22 11.63 9.97 -4.37
CA PHE A 22 10.71 8.87 -4.11
C PHE A 22 10.99 7.72 -5.09
N ILE A 23 11.18 6.52 -4.57
CA ILE A 23 11.46 5.32 -5.38
C ILE A 23 10.92 4.06 -4.68
N SER A 24 10.45 3.06 -5.45
CA SER A 24 10.23 1.73 -4.90
C SER A 24 11.55 0.94 -4.85
N ALA A 25 11.66 -0.01 -3.90
CA ALA A 25 12.81 -0.90 -3.81
C ALA A 25 13.04 -1.70 -5.11
N GLU A 26 11.97 -2.05 -5.81
CA GLU A 26 12.04 -2.73 -7.11
C GLU A 26 12.68 -1.83 -8.18
N ARG A 27 12.28 -0.56 -8.25
CA ARG A 27 12.86 0.40 -9.21
C ARG A 27 14.30 0.76 -8.85
N PHE A 28 14.65 0.83 -7.57
CA PHE A 28 16.03 0.97 -7.12
C PHE A 28 16.89 -0.19 -7.66
N MET A 29 16.40 -1.43 -7.51
CA MET A 29 17.08 -2.62 -8.07
C MET A 29 17.24 -2.53 -9.59
N TYR A 30 16.18 -2.16 -10.30
CA TYR A 30 16.26 -2.02 -11.76
C TYR A 30 17.37 -1.04 -12.18
N GLN A 31 17.43 0.11 -11.53
CA GLN A 31 18.45 1.12 -11.80
C GLN A 31 19.85 0.64 -11.42
N PHE A 32 20.01 -0.07 -10.30
CA PHE A 32 21.26 -0.69 -9.89
C PHE A 32 21.78 -1.68 -10.95
N VAL A 33 20.97 -2.63 -11.38
CA VAL A 33 21.33 -3.60 -12.40
C VAL A 33 21.68 -2.93 -13.74
N LYS A 34 20.88 -1.92 -14.12
CA LYS A 34 21.15 -1.11 -15.34
C LYS A 34 22.51 -0.42 -15.28
N SER A 35 22.85 0.15 -14.13
CA SER A 35 24.11 0.86 -13.93
C SER A 35 25.32 -0.06 -13.93
N ILE A 36 25.19 -1.30 -13.40
CA ILE A 36 26.22 -2.33 -13.51
C ILE A 36 26.45 -2.70 -14.96
N LYS A 37 25.39 -2.99 -15.73
CA LYS A 37 25.46 -3.34 -17.14
C LYS A 37 26.08 -2.23 -18.01
N ALA A 38 25.82 -0.99 -17.65
CA ALA A 38 26.36 0.20 -18.34
C ALA A 38 27.75 0.60 -17.83
N ASN A 39 28.31 -0.09 -16.83
CA ASN A 39 29.54 0.27 -16.13
C ASN A 39 29.56 1.73 -15.62
N ASP A 40 28.41 2.19 -15.12
CA ASP A 40 28.18 3.59 -14.72
C ASP A 40 27.66 3.68 -13.26
N MET A 41 28.35 2.97 -12.36
CA MET A 41 28.03 2.96 -10.94
C MET A 41 28.28 4.31 -10.25
N VAL A 42 29.16 5.13 -10.81
CA VAL A 42 29.46 6.47 -10.25
C VAL A 42 28.20 7.34 -10.33
N LYS A 43 27.60 7.45 -11.50
CA LYS A 43 26.35 8.22 -11.68
C LYS A 43 25.20 7.67 -10.85
N PHE A 44 25.10 6.34 -10.71
CA PHE A 44 24.10 5.73 -9.83
C PHE A 44 24.26 6.22 -8.39
N LYS A 45 25.48 6.17 -7.85
CA LYS A 45 25.78 6.62 -6.49
C LYS A 45 25.51 8.11 -6.31
N GLU A 46 25.98 8.96 -7.23
CA GLU A 46 25.71 10.39 -7.21
C GLU A 46 24.21 10.71 -7.23
N TYR A 47 23.45 10.03 -8.08
CA TYR A 47 22.02 10.23 -8.22
C TYR A 47 21.28 9.97 -6.90
N PHE A 48 21.57 8.84 -6.21
CA PHE A 48 20.89 8.48 -4.98
C PHE A 48 21.43 9.21 -3.75
N ARG A 49 22.73 9.48 -3.70
CA ARG A 49 23.36 10.12 -2.55
C ARG A 49 23.24 11.65 -2.53
N ASN A 50 22.79 12.26 -3.63
CA ASN A 50 22.61 13.71 -3.73
C ASN A 50 21.13 14.09 -3.54
N THR A 51 20.54 13.69 -2.42
CA THR A 51 19.17 14.04 -2.03
C THR A 51 19.10 14.43 -0.56
N ASP A 52 18.16 15.30 -0.18
CA ASP A 52 17.96 15.68 1.21
C ASP A 52 17.03 14.69 1.91
N ILE A 53 16.08 14.12 1.16
CA ILE A 53 15.10 13.16 1.68
C ILE A 53 14.95 12.03 0.68
N LEU A 54 15.21 10.80 1.14
CA LEU A 54 15.00 9.57 0.39
C LEU A 54 13.77 8.82 0.90
N LEU A 55 12.79 8.61 0.05
CA LEU A 55 11.57 7.84 0.33
C LEU A 55 11.63 6.55 -0.44
N ILE A 56 11.64 5.41 0.28
CA ILE A 56 11.70 4.07 -0.33
C ILE A 56 10.45 3.29 0.03
N ASP A 57 9.73 2.85 -1.00
CA ASP A 57 8.54 2.04 -0.83
C ASP A 57 8.85 0.54 -0.98
N ASP A 58 8.21 -0.26 -0.14
CA ASP A 58 8.19 -1.71 -0.20
C ASP A 58 9.60 -2.36 -0.14
N ILE A 59 10.35 -2.08 0.92
CA ILE A 59 11.73 -2.56 1.11
C ILE A 59 11.86 -4.10 1.06
N GLN A 60 10.79 -4.87 1.33
CA GLN A 60 10.79 -6.32 1.25
C GLN A 60 11.14 -6.87 -0.14
N PHE A 61 11.02 -6.07 -1.19
CA PHE A 61 11.50 -6.46 -2.54
C PHE A 61 13.02 -6.62 -2.64
N MET A 62 13.79 -6.20 -1.62
CA MET A 62 15.23 -6.48 -1.51
C MET A 62 15.54 -7.86 -0.93
N ASN A 63 14.54 -8.63 -0.47
CA ASN A 63 14.75 -9.94 0.14
C ASN A 63 15.57 -10.87 -0.77
N GLY A 64 16.66 -11.42 -0.22
CA GLY A 64 17.54 -12.37 -0.90
C GLY A 64 18.41 -11.77 -2.03
N LYS A 65 18.47 -10.45 -2.18
CA LYS A 65 19.25 -9.76 -3.22
C LYS A 65 20.49 -9.10 -2.59
N GLU A 66 21.48 -9.89 -2.23
CA GLU A 66 22.61 -9.48 -1.40
C GLU A 66 23.40 -8.29 -1.97
N ALA A 67 23.78 -8.33 -3.26
CA ALA A 67 24.52 -7.23 -3.89
C ALA A 67 23.73 -5.90 -3.87
N MET A 68 22.42 -5.96 -4.05
CA MET A 68 21.54 -4.80 -3.96
C MET A 68 21.44 -4.28 -2.52
N GLN A 69 21.31 -5.18 -1.54
CA GLN A 69 21.28 -4.83 -0.12
C GLN A 69 22.58 -4.15 0.30
N GLU A 70 23.72 -4.60 -0.24
CA GLU A 70 25.02 -4.01 0.04
C GLU A 70 25.12 -2.57 -0.50
N GLU A 71 24.77 -2.34 -1.76
CA GLU A 71 24.78 -0.98 -2.33
C GLU A 71 23.75 -0.07 -1.64
N PHE A 72 22.59 -0.63 -1.30
CA PHE A 72 21.60 0.11 -0.50
C PHE A 72 22.16 0.52 0.87
N PHE A 73 22.85 -0.39 1.56
CA PHE A 73 23.46 -0.10 2.86
C PHE A 73 24.51 1.03 2.76
N HIS A 74 25.34 1.00 1.73
CA HIS A 74 26.31 2.08 1.47
C HIS A 74 25.62 3.41 1.14
N THR A 75 24.56 3.37 0.34
CA THR A 75 23.75 4.57 0.03
C THR A 75 23.08 5.12 1.29
N PHE A 76 22.51 4.24 2.13
CA PHE A 76 21.90 4.60 3.40
C PHE A 76 22.90 5.32 4.33
N ASN A 77 24.09 4.74 4.54
CA ASN A 77 25.10 5.35 5.38
C ASN A 77 25.56 6.71 4.83
N ALA A 78 25.84 6.82 3.53
CA ALA A 78 26.25 8.09 2.91
C ALA A 78 25.19 9.19 3.09
N LEU A 79 23.90 8.84 3.05
CA LEU A 79 22.81 9.80 3.29
C LEU A 79 22.74 10.20 4.78
N ILE A 80 22.88 9.27 5.71
CA ILE A 80 22.91 9.58 7.15
C ILE A 80 24.08 10.48 7.48
N ASP A 81 25.28 10.18 6.98
CA ASP A 81 26.49 10.97 7.19
C ASP A 81 26.34 12.41 6.66
N LYS A 82 25.58 12.57 5.57
CA LYS A 82 25.21 13.87 4.99
C LYS A 82 24.14 14.62 5.82
N GLY A 83 23.47 13.95 6.76
CA GLY A 83 22.33 14.50 7.50
C GLY A 83 20.99 14.41 6.77
N SER A 84 20.92 13.66 5.67
CA SER A 84 19.69 13.43 4.91
C SER A 84 18.69 12.57 5.71
N LYS A 85 17.40 12.74 5.44
CA LYS A 85 16.35 11.93 6.04
C LYS A 85 15.99 10.76 5.12
N ILE A 86 15.71 9.61 5.73
CA ILE A 86 15.30 8.40 5.01
C ILE A 86 13.99 7.91 5.61
N ILE A 87 12.97 7.70 4.77
CA ILE A 87 11.70 7.11 5.16
C ILE A 87 11.49 5.86 4.33
N VAL A 88 11.23 4.74 5.00
CA VAL A 88 11.11 3.43 4.38
C VAL A 88 9.76 2.82 4.73
N THR A 89 9.08 2.21 3.77
CA THR A 89 7.92 1.37 4.06
C THR A 89 8.26 -0.10 3.92
N ALA A 90 7.60 -0.92 4.74
CA ALA A 90 7.70 -2.38 4.69
C ALA A 90 6.34 -3.03 4.93
N ASP A 91 6.18 -4.30 4.53
CA ASP A 91 4.98 -5.09 4.80
C ASP A 91 4.93 -5.63 6.24
N ARG A 92 6.06 -5.57 6.95
CA ARG A 92 6.24 -6.06 8.33
C ARG A 92 7.31 -5.27 9.08
N ALA A 93 7.38 -5.47 10.39
CA ALA A 93 8.39 -4.83 11.24
C ALA A 93 9.82 -5.23 10.84
N PRO A 94 10.84 -4.37 11.08
CA PRO A 94 12.22 -4.62 10.66
C PRO A 94 12.77 -5.99 11.07
N ASN A 95 12.53 -6.41 12.32
CA ASN A 95 12.98 -7.70 12.85
C ASN A 95 12.32 -8.92 12.19
N LYS A 96 11.17 -8.73 11.51
CA LYS A 96 10.44 -9.78 10.79
C LYS A 96 10.74 -9.80 9.30
N LEU A 97 11.62 -8.93 8.79
CA LEU A 97 12.04 -8.94 7.40
C LEU A 97 12.94 -10.17 7.16
N SER A 98 12.45 -11.14 6.38
CA SER A 98 13.22 -12.32 6.02
C SER A 98 14.26 -11.99 4.95
N ARG A 99 15.41 -12.66 4.98
CA ARG A 99 16.47 -12.54 3.96
C ARG A 99 16.94 -11.09 3.71
N ILE A 100 16.81 -10.22 4.71
CA ILE A 100 17.46 -8.90 4.78
C ILE A 100 18.61 -9.02 5.78
N GLN A 101 19.77 -8.46 5.42
CA GLN A 101 20.97 -8.48 6.26
C GLN A 101 20.73 -7.80 7.60
N GLU A 102 21.26 -8.37 8.68
CA GLU A 102 21.04 -7.87 10.05
C GLU A 102 21.51 -6.42 10.24
N ARG A 103 22.59 -6.02 9.56
CA ARG A 103 23.08 -4.64 9.58
C ARG A 103 22.06 -3.62 9.07
N ILE A 104 21.25 -3.99 8.06
CA ILE A 104 20.18 -3.14 7.52
C ILE A 104 18.99 -3.10 8.50
N LYS A 105 18.58 -4.26 9.02
CA LYS A 105 17.52 -4.35 10.05
C LYS A 105 17.86 -3.52 11.28
N SER A 106 19.09 -3.57 11.73
CA SER A 106 19.60 -2.78 12.86
C SER A 106 19.46 -1.28 12.59
N ARG A 107 19.80 -0.82 11.39
CA ARG A 107 19.62 0.60 10.99
C ARG A 107 18.15 1.02 11.01
N PHE A 108 17.26 0.16 10.51
CA PHE A 108 15.82 0.45 10.54
C PHE A 108 15.26 0.47 11.96
N SER A 109 15.69 -0.47 12.81
CA SER A 109 15.25 -0.54 14.21
C SER A 109 15.79 0.58 15.07
N GLY A 110 16.95 1.15 14.71
CA GLY A 110 17.52 2.33 15.36
C GLY A 110 16.80 3.65 15.03
N GLY A 111 15.92 3.64 14.06
CA GLY A 111 15.06 4.77 13.69
C GLY A 111 13.68 4.71 14.36
N LEU A 112 12.82 5.65 13.99
CA LEU A 112 11.40 5.62 14.40
C LEU A 112 10.64 4.57 13.57
N VAL A 113 10.14 3.54 14.23
CA VAL A 113 9.28 2.51 13.63
C VAL A 113 7.82 2.79 14.00
N VAL A 114 6.98 2.99 13.00
CA VAL A 114 5.54 3.27 13.16
C VAL A 114 4.73 2.20 12.45
N ASP A 115 3.76 1.62 13.13
CA ASP A 115 2.83 0.66 12.55
C ASP A 115 1.60 1.38 11.98
N VAL A 116 1.33 1.14 10.69
CA VAL A 116 0.14 1.67 10.02
C VAL A 116 -1.00 0.67 10.15
N GLN A 117 -1.95 0.98 11.03
CA GLN A 117 -3.10 0.13 11.35
C GLN A 117 -4.07 -0.01 10.16
N LYS A 118 -4.93 -1.02 10.24
CA LYS A 118 -6.05 -1.15 9.30
C LYS A 118 -7.01 0.03 9.52
N PRO A 119 -7.62 0.55 8.43
CA PRO A 119 -8.59 1.63 8.56
C PRO A 119 -9.82 1.14 9.34
N ASP A 120 -10.26 1.95 10.31
CA ASP A 120 -11.54 1.78 10.97
C ASP A 120 -12.70 2.15 10.04
N TYR A 121 -13.93 2.03 10.52
CA TYR A 121 -15.11 2.34 9.70
C TYR A 121 -15.14 3.81 9.26
N GLU A 122 -14.88 4.74 10.17
CA GLU A 122 -14.92 6.17 9.88
C GLU A 122 -13.87 6.56 8.83
N LEU A 123 -12.65 6.04 8.93
CA LEU A 123 -11.62 6.28 7.94
C LEU A 123 -12.00 5.68 6.58
N ARG A 124 -12.57 4.47 6.54
CA ARG A 124 -13.06 3.87 5.28
C ARG A 124 -14.15 4.72 4.64
N LYS A 125 -15.11 5.20 5.43
CA LYS A 125 -16.17 6.09 4.97
C LYS A 125 -15.63 7.39 4.37
N ASN A 126 -14.69 8.03 5.06
CA ASN A 126 -14.02 9.23 4.56
C ASN A 126 -13.24 8.98 3.26
N ILE A 127 -12.61 7.81 3.12
CA ILE A 127 -11.92 7.42 1.88
C ILE A 127 -12.92 7.24 0.74
N VAL A 128 -14.07 6.60 1.00
CA VAL A 128 -15.15 6.42 0.01
C VAL A 128 -15.68 7.79 -0.44
N GLU A 129 -15.97 8.70 0.47
CA GLU A 129 -16.48 10.03 0.16
C GLU A 129 -15.50 10.84 -0.67
N LYS A 130 -14.23 10.93 -0.25
CA LYS A 130 -13.18 11.62 -1.01
C LYS A 130 -12.97 11.03 -2.39
N LYS A 131 -12.99 9.70 -2.51
CA LYS A 131 -12.80 9.05 -3.81
C LYS A 131 -13.93 9.34 -4.77
N ILE A 132 -15.17 9.38 -4.28
CA ILE A 132 -16.34 9.74 -5.07
C ILE A 132 -16.28 11.22 -5.48
N GLU A 133 -15.85 12.10 -4.58
CA GLU A 133 -15.65 13.52 -4.87
C GLU A 133 -14.59 13.73 -5.98
N GLU A 134 -13.43 13.06 -5.90
CA GLU A 134 -12.41 13.06 -6.95
C GLU A 134 -12.99 12.61 -8.31
N LEU A 135 -13.79 11.54 -8.31
CA LEU A 135 -14.40 11.02 -9.52
C LEU A 135 -15.48 11.96 -10.08
N ASN A 136 -16.25 12.62 -9.22
CA ASN A 136 -17.23 13.64 -9.63
C ASN A 136 -16.56 14.88 -10.25
N ASN A 137 -15.37 15.27 -9.74
CA ASN A 137 -14.59 16.35 -10.35
C ASN A 137 -14.07 15.98 -11.74
N LEU A 138 -13.73 14.70 -11.97
CA LEU A 138 -13.30 14.20 -13.28
C LEU A 138 -14.46 13.97 -14.25
N TYR A 139 -15.64 13.61 -13.74
CA TYR A 139 -16.84 13.26 -14.51
C TYR A 139 -18.06 13.98 -13.91
N PRO A 140 -18.22 15.28 -14.16
CA PRO A 140 -19.34 16.06 -13.61
C PRO A 140 -20.71 15.42 -13.98
N ASP A 141 -21.62 15.39 -13.01
CA ASP A 141 -23.02 14.91 -13.16
C ASP A 141 -23.23 13.43 -13.50
N GLN A 142 -22.17 12.61 -13.62
CA GLN A 142 -22.31 11.20 -14.01
C GLN A 142 -22.36 10.23 -12.81
N ILE A 143 -21.97 10.67 -11.59
CA ILE A 143 -21.76 9.74 -10.47
C ILE A 143 -22.58 10.19 -9.26
N LYS A 144 -23.78 9.62 -9.10
CA LYS A 144 -24.66 9.87 -7.94
C LYS A 144 -24.81 8.60 -7.10
N ILE A 145 -23.76 8.22 -6.36
CA ILE A 145 -23.81 7.05 -5.48
C ILE A 145 -24.68 7.39 -4.24
N SER A 146 -25.69 6.56 -3.96
CA SER A 146 -26.55 6.75 -2.79
C SER A 146 -25.79 6.61 -1.48
N LYS A 147 -26.30 7.22 -0.42
CA LYS A 147 -25.73 7.11 0.94
C LYS A 147 -25.68 5.64 1.38
N ASP A 148 -26.75 4.89 1.14
CA ASP A 148 -26.84 3.48 1.53
C ASP A 148 -25.77 2.63 0.84
N THR A 149 -25.47 2.91 -0.44
CA THR A 149 -24.40 2.21 -1.18
C THR A 149 -23.02 2.59 -0.62
N LYS A 150 -22.78 3.84 -0.26
CA LYS A 150 -21.52 4.28 0.37
C LYS A 150 -21.32 3.61 1.73
N ASP A 151 -22.34 3.59 2.56
CA ASP A 151 -22.31 2.97 3.88
C ASP A 151 -22.14 1.44 3.74
N PHE A 152 -22.82 0.80 2.78
CA PHE A 152 -22.64 -0.62 2.46
C PHE A 152 -21.20 -0.95 2.09
N ILE A 153 -20.60 -0.21 1.13
CA ILE A 153 -19.19 -0.43 0.73
C ILE A 153 -18.25 -0.26 1.92
N SER A 154 -18.47 0.79 2.73
CA SER A 154 -17.61 1.10 3.87
C SER A 154 -17.71 0.05 4.99
N ASN A 155 -18.86 -0.62 5.14
CA ASN A 155 -19.06 -1.70 6.11
C ASN A 155 -18.46 -3.03 5.62
N GLU A 156 -18.79 -3.42 4.38
CA GLU A 156 -18.52 -4.77 3.89
C GLU A 156 -17.08 -4.93 3.38
N ILE A 157 -16.49 -3.89 2.78
CA ILE A 157 -15.14 -3.99 2.22
C ILE A 157 -14.09 -3.59 3.27
N THR A 158 -13.66 -4.55 4.06
CA THR A 158 -12.73 -4.34 5.20
C THR A 158 -11.32 -4.85 4.96
N ALA A 159 -11.08 -5.62 3.92
CA ALA A 159 -9.82 -6.32 3.70
C ALA A 159 -8.67 -5.36 3.35
N SER A 160 -8.88 -4.41 2.45
CA SER A 160 -7.87 -3.41 2.09
C SER A 160 -8.46 -2.13 1.48
N ILE A 161 -7.72 -1.02 1.59
CA ILE A 161 -8.07 0.24 0.91
C ILE A 161 -8.07 0.06 -0.62
N ARG A 162 -7.19 -0.81 -1.17
CA ARG A 162 -7.16 -1.10 -2.61
C ARG A 162 -8.47 -1.73 -3.08
N GLU A 163 -9.01 -2.67 -2.31
CA GLU A 163 -10.31 -3.30 -2.61
C GLU A 163 -11.45 -2.31 -2.43
N LEU A 164 -11.40 -1.46 -1.41
CA LEU A 164 -12.38 -0.40 -1.18
C LEU A 164 -12.46 0.56 -2.40
N VAL A 165 -11.32 1.05 -2.88
CA VAL A 165 -11.23 1.88 -4.09
C VAL A 165 -11.64 1.08 -5.34
N GLY A 166 -11.26 -0.18 -5.43
CA GLY A 166 -11.66 -1.09 -6.50
C GLY A 166 -13.18 -1.26 -6.57
N ALA A 167 -13.86 -1.39 -5.43
CA ALA A 167 -15.32 -1.48 -5.34
C ALA A 167 -15.99 -0.21 -5.88
N ILE A 168 -15.49 0.97 -5.51
CA ILE A 168 -16.00 2.25 -6.02
C ILE A 168 -15.84 2.31 -7.54
N ASN A 169 -14.66 2.00 -8.04
CA ASN A 169 -14.38 2.03 -9.48
C ASN A 169 -15.31 1.06 -10.27
N ARG A 170 -15.59 -0.13 -9.72
CA ARG A 170 -16.54 -1.09 -10.34
C ARG A 170 -17.95 -0.52 -10.41
N ILE A 171 -18.44 0.09 -9.33
CA ILE A 171 -19.78 0.73 -9.31
C ILE A 171 -19.87 1.87 -10.31
N VAL A 172 -18.85 2.72 -10.37
CA VAL A 172 -18.79 3.82 -11.33
C VAL A 172 -18.74 3.30 -12.77
N SER A 173 -17.95 2.27 -13.03
CA SER A 173 -17.89 1.63 -14.36
C SER A 173 -19.23 1.01 -14.75
N TYR A 174 -19.91 0.32 -13.84
CA TYR A 174 -21.26 -0.19 -14.05
C TYR A 174 -22.24 0.93 -14.42
N SER A 175 -22.24 2.01 -13.62
CA SER A 175 -23.10 3.17 -13.89
C SER A 175 -22.89 3.77 -15.28
N ARG A 176 -21.64 3.86 -15.72
CA ARG A 176 -21.29 4.41 -17.04
C ARG A 176 -21.72 3.48 -18.19
N ILE A 177 -21.57 2.17 -18.02
CA ILE A 177 -21.95 1.17 -19.05
C ILE A 177 -23.46 1.11 -19.21
N TYR A 178 -24.20 1.11 -18.10
CA TYR A 178 -25.66 0.93 -18.12
C TYR A 178 -26.46 2.24 -18.02
N ASN A 179 -25.79 3.40 -17.96
CA ASN A 179 -26.41 4.72 -17.76
C ASN A 179 -27.36 4.77 -16.55
N LYS A 180 -27.12 3.95 -15.54
CA LYS A 180 -27.90 3.91 -14.30
C LYS A 180 -27.00 3.51 -13.13
N MET A 181 -27.32 4.03 -11.94
CA MET A 181 -26.68 3.54 -10.72
C MET A 181 -27.21 2.16 -10.35
N PRO A 182 -26.32 1.24 -9.90
CA PRO A 182 -26.78 -0.06 -9.42
C PRO A 182 -27.61 0.09 -8.15
N ASN A 183 -28.72 -0.59 -8.06
CA ASN A 183 -29.46 -0.76 -6.82
C ASN A 183 -28.70 -1.66 -5.86
N GLN A 184 -29.23 -1.87 -4.64
CA GLN A 184 -28.53 -2.66 -3.61
C GLN A 184 -28.28 -4.12 -4.05
N ALA A 185 -29.22 -4.76 -4.74
CA ALA A 185 -29.07 -6.12 -5.24
C ALA A 185 -28.01 -6.19 -6.37
N GLU A 186 -28.06 -5.27 -7.31
CA GLU A 186 -27.06 -5.14 -8.38
C GLU A 186 -25.68 -4.81 -7.80
N THR A 187 -25.60 -3.96 -6.78
CA THR A 187 -24.33 -3.65 -6.08
C THR A 187 -23.69 -4.91 -5.49
N LYS A 188 -24.47 -5.77 -4.85
CA LYS A 188 -23.97 -7.06 -4.33
C LYS A 188 -23.45 -7.97 -5.44
N VAL A 189 -24.11 -8.00 -6.58
CA VAL A 189 -23.65 -8.79 -7.75
C VAL A 189 -22.35 -8.23 -8.32
N VAL A 190 -22.26 -6.92 -8.50
CA VAL A 190 -21.07 -6.22 -9.04
C VAL A 190 -19.85 -6.39 -8.12
N LEU A 191 -20.08 -6.49 -6.82
CA LEU A 191 -19.04 -6.62 -5.80
C LEU A 191 -18.88 -8.05 -5.27
N LYS A 192 -19.54 -9.05 -5.84
CA LYS A 192 -19.59 -10.44 -5.35
C LYS A 192 -18.21 -10.98 -4.97
N ASP A 193 -17.22 -10.81 -5.83
CA ASP A 193 -15.86 -11.33 -5.58
C ASP A 193 -15.18 -10.67 -4.39
N LEU A 194 -15.47 -9.39 -4.11
CA LEU A 194 -14.91 -8.65 -2.98
C LEU A 194 -15.65 -8.98 -1.67
N LEU A 195 -16.93 -9.29 -1.76
CA LEU A 195 -17.77 -9.69 -0.61
C LEU A 195 -17.47 -11.11 -0.17
N ASN A 196 -17.33 -12.05 -1.11
CA ASN A 196 -17.04 -13.47 -0.80
C ASN A 196 -15.68 -13.68 -0.12
N LEU A 197 -14.71 -12.78 -0.31
CA LEU A 197 -13.44 -12.82 0.42
C LEU A 197 -13.63 -12.62 1.93
N ASN A 198 -14.73 -11.98 2.35
CA ASN A 198 -15.07 -11.80 3.75
C ASN A 198 -15.89 -12.97 4.33
N GLU A 199 -16.71 -13.64 3.52
CA GLU A 199 -17.50 -14.80 3.92
C GLU A 199 -16.65 -16.07 4.11
N ASN A 200 -15.52 -16.19 3.39
CA ASN A 200 -14.60 -17.31 3.48
C ASN A 200 -13.54 -17.19 4.61
N LYS A 201 -13.71 -16.28 5.56
CA LYS A 201 -12.87 -16.31 6.77
C LYS A 201 -13.27 -17.52 7.60
N VAL A 202 -12.50 -18.58 7.46
CA VAL A 202 -12.56 -19.72 8.37
C VAL A 202 -12.21 -19.21 9.77
N THR A 203 -13.25 -19.06 10.61
CA THR A 203 -13.07 -18.71 12.03
C THR A 203 -12.91 -19.99 12.84
N ILE A 204 -12.29 -19.90 14.01
CA ILE A 204 -12.15 -21.03 14.95
C ILE A 204 -13.53 -21.59 15.28
N ASP A 205 -14.53 -20.72 15.51
CA ASP A 205 -15.91 -21.11 15.80
C ASP A 205 -16.55 -21.88 14.63
N LEU A 206 -16.28 -21.48 13.39
CA LEU A 206 -16.77 -22.19 12.21
C LEU A 206 -16.12 -23.57 12.09
N ILE A 207 -14.80 -23.67 12.34
CA ILE A 207 -14.10 -24.96 12.38
C ILE A 207 -14.69 -25.85 13.47
N GLN A 208 -14.85 -25.34 14.69
CA GLN A 208 -15.44 -26.08 15.80
C GLN A 208 -16.85 -26.58 15.46
N THR A 209 -17.70 -25.69 14.94
CA THR A 209 -19.07 -26.03 14.54
C THR A 209 -19.09 -27.12 13.46
N LEU A 210 -18.22 -27.05 12.47
CA LEU A 210 -18.13 -28.05 11.40
C LEU A 210 -17.58 -29.37 11.91
N VAL A 211 -16.56 -29.36 12.78
CA VAL A 211 -15.99 -30.56 13.39
C VAL A 211 -17.03 -31.22 14.30
N CYS A 212 -17.71 -30.47 15.17
CA CYS A 212 -18.77 -31.00 16.04
C CYS A 212 -19.90 -31.63 15.21
N LYS A 213 -20.35 -30.99 14.13
CA LYS A 213 -21.36 -31.56 13.22
C LYS A 213 -20.86 -32.82 12.52
N PHE A 214 -19.63 -32.84 12.03
CA PHE A 214 -19.07 -33.99 11.31
C PHE A 214 -18.91 -35.20 12.22
N PHE A 215 -18.40 -35.01 13.43
CA PHE A 215 -18.18 -36.07 14.40
C PHE A 215 -19.39 -36.32 15.32
N LYS A 216 -20.50 -35.59 15.16
CA LYS A 216 -21.70 -35.64 16.01
C LYS A 216 -21.39 -35.52 17.52
N ILE A 217 -20.46 -34.61 17.84
CA ILE A 217 -20.07 -34.28 19.22
C ILE A 217 -20.78 -32.99 19.60
N SER A 218 -21.37 -32.98 20.80
CA SER A 218 -22.04 -31.78 21.39
C SER A 218 -21.05 -30.89 22.15
#